data_d0238ba408a970f43a8daf2c9a0ba4b2
#
_entry.id   d0238ba408a970f43a8daf2c9a0ba4b2
#
_cell.length_a   1.000
_cell.length_b   1.000
_cell.length_c   1.000
_cell.angle_alpha   90.00
_cell.angle_beta   90.00
_cell.angle_gamma   90.00
#
_symmetry.space_group_name_H-M   'P 1'
#
loop_
_entity.id
_entity.type
_entity.pdbx_description
1 polymer ?
#
loop_
_entity_poly.entity_id
_entity_poly.type
_entity_poly.pdbx_seq_one_letter_code
_entity_poly.pdbx_strand_id
1 'polypeptide(L)'
;MNKLESTIYNLVRKNPALKQFVRNMYQGIFDLLPRKKEYFSSPYQYWEGFFFGFHDVTPFSFDETKLLANQNRLDLRMPLPSDGLDVGYFDLEQGSIKDFHRVDTSYAWNYHKGCRLQWLDKNRMIYNTAIANRLVSKIHDLSTGEYQVIDCPIDAVYQDEQRSLASSFSYERLERCMPGYGYPYRDGGKLDDPAPKDSGLVLVDLKENTS
;
A
#
# COMPACT_ATOMS: atom_id res chain seq x y z
N MET A 1 -35.48 -4.30 -13.59
CA MET A 1 -35.45 -3.31 -12.48
C MET A 1 -36.75 -2.55 -12.51
N ASN A 2 -37.49 -2.59 -11.40
CA ASN A 2 -38.81 -1.95 -11.29
C ASN A 2 -38.62 -0.41 -11.26
N LYS A 3 -39.58 0.38 -11.81
CA LYS A 3 -39.51 1.85 -11.85
C LYS A 3 -39.22 2.45 -10.45
N LEU A 4 -39.78 1.84 -9.40
CA LEU A 4 -39.58 2.25 -8.02
C LEU A 4 -38.12 2.06 -7.55
N GLU A 5 -37.52 0.91 -7.88
CA GLU A 5 -36.11 0.61 -7.57
C GLU A 5 -35.15 1.57 -8.25
N SER A 6 -35.43 1.91 -9.53
CA SER A 6 -34.65 2.87 -10.29
C SER A 6 -34.72 4.28 -9.71
N THR A 7 -35.89 4.70 -9.22
CA THR A 7 -36.07 6.02 -8.60
C THR A 7 -35.36 6.11 -7.26
N ILE A 8 -35.47 5.08 -6.41
CA ILE A 8 -34.77 5.00 -5.12
C ILE A 8 -33.26 4.98 -5.33
N TYR A 9 -32.77 4.15 -6.28
CA TYR A 9 -31.34 4.08 -6.61
C TYR A 9 -30.78 5.44 -7.04
N ASN A 10 -31.50 6.17 -7.91
CA ASN A 10 -31.09 7.49 -8.38
C ASN A 10 -31.11 8.56 -7.30
N LEU A 11 -32.05 8.49 -6.36
CA LEU A 11 -32.13 9.39 -5.21
C LEU A 11 -30.95 9.18 -4.26
N VAL A 12 -30.65 7.92 -3.92
CA VAL A 12 -29.54 7.56 -3.06
C VAL A 12 -28.19 7.89 -3.71
N ARG A 13 -28.05 7.66 -5.02
CA ARG A 13 -26.81 7.94 -5.76
C ARG A 13 -26.46 9.42 -5.78
N LYS A 14 -27.47 10.30 -5.85
CA LYS A 14 -27.26 11.75 -5.93
C LYS A 14 -27.03 12.42 -4.58
N ASN A 15 -27.28 11.73 -3.46
CA ASN A 15 -27.11 12.30 -2.13
C ASN A 15 -26.11 11.47 -1.29
N PRO A 16 -24.84 11.93 -1.14
CA PRO A 16 -23.83 11.22 -0.39
C PRO A 16 -24.20 10.96 1.08
N ALA A 17 -24.86 11.90 1.73
CA ALA A 17 -25.30 11.76 3.14
C ALA A 17 -26.36 10.67 3.29
N LEU A 18 -27.34 10.63 2.38
CA LEU A 18 -28.36 9.58 2.34
C LEU A 18 -27.74 8.20 2.06
N LYS A 19 -26.78 8.14 1.14
CA LYS A 19 -26.02 6.91 0.85
C LYS A 19 -25.30 6.41 2.09
N GLN A 20 -24.63 7.30 2.82
CA GLN A 20 -23.94 6.96 4.06
C GLN A 20 -24.91 6.47 5.14
N PHE A 21 -26.03 7.16 5.32
CA PHE A 21 -27.05 6.77 6.29
C PHE A 21 -27.63 5.38 5.98
N VAL A 22 -28.03 5.12 4.72
CA VAL A 22 -28.55 3.81 4.31
C VAL A 22 -27.51 2.71 4.52
N ARG A 23 -26.25 2.97 4.17
CA ARG A 23 -25.15 2.02 4.41
C ARG A 23 -24.98 1.74 5.91
N ASN A 24 -24.94 2.75 6.73
CA ASN A 24 -24.74 2.59 8.18
C ASN A 24 -25.92 1.84 8.83
N MET A 25 -27.14 2.13 8.41
CA MET A 25 -28.33 1.40 8.87
C MET A 25 -28.27 -0.08 8.45
N TYR A 26 -27.91 -0.34 7.20
CA TYR A 26 -27.76 -1.70 6.68
C TYR A 26 -26.66 -2.46 7.45
N GLN A 27 -25.51 -1.86 7.65
CA GLN A 27 -24.42 -2.44 8.44
C GLN A 27 -24.85 -2.71 9.89
N GLY A 28 -25.53 -1.76 10.54
CA GLY A 28 -26.02 -1.95 11.91
C GLY A 28 -27.01 -3.11 12.06
N ILE A 29 -27.85 -3.36 11.05
CA ILE A 29 -28.73 -4.54 11.04
C ILE A 29 -27.92 -5.84 10.93
N PHE A 30 -26.88 -5.86 10.08
CA PHE A 30 -26.01 -7.04 9.94
C PHE A 30 -25.13 -7.29 11.16
N ASP A 31 -24.74 -6.23 11.88
CA ASP A 31 -23.98 -6.37 13.13
C ASP A 31 -24.79 -7.00 14.27
N LEU A 32 -26.13 -6.94 14.18
CA LEU A 32 -27.04 -7.63 15.11
C LEU A 32 -27.19 -9.13 14.81
N LEU A 33 -26.78 -9.58 13.62
CA LEU A 33 -26.83 -10.99 13.27
C LEU A 33 -25.65 -11.75 13.94
N PRO A 34 -25.88 -12.97 14.42
CA PRO A 34 -24.79 -13.75 15.00
C PRO A 34 -23.69 -13.95 13.95
N ARG A 35 -22.50 -13.48 14.27
CA ARG A 35 -21.31 -13.66 13.41
C ARG A 35 -21.03 -15.17 13.33
N LYS A 36 -20.91 -15.70 12.11
CA LYS A 36 -20.38 -17.05 11.92
C LYS A 36 -18.98 -17.09 12.51
N LYS A 37 -18.69 -18.07 13.37
CA LYS A 37 -17.32 -18.35 13.75
C LYS A 37 -16.55 -18.66 12.47
N GLU A 38 -15.50 -17.91 12.19
CA GLU A 38 -14.59 -18.23 11.11
C GLU A 38 -13.85 -19.51 11.49
N TYR A 39 -14.04 -20.54 10.68
CA TYR A 39 -13.31 -21.80 10.83
C TYR A 39 -12.19 -21.82 9.81
N PHE A 40 -10.96 -21.61 10.27
CA PHE A 40 -9.79 -21.88 9.46
C PHE A 40 -9.47 -23.37 9.55
N SER A 41 -9.26 -24.00 8.41
CA SER A 41 -8.91 -25.43 8.33
C SER A 41 -7.46 -25.71 8.73
N SER A 42 -6.62 -24.68 8.82
CA SER A 42 -5.21 -24.77 9.17
C SER A 42 -4.88 -23.83 10.34
N PRO A 43 -3.87 -24.13 11.14
CA PRO A 43 -3.36 -23.20 12.14
C PRO A 43 -2.97 -21.87 11.49
N TYR A 44 -3.32 -20.77 12.11
CA TYR A 44 -2.94 -19.43 11.65
C TYR A 44 -2.44 -18.61 12.83
N GLN A 45 -1.63 -17.59 12.50
CA GLN A 45 -1.16 -16.59 13.44
C GLN A 45 -1.61 -15.22 12.89
N TYR A 46 -1.95 -14.29 13.78
CA TYR A 46 -2.26 -12.94 13.37
C TYR A 46 -1.69 -11.93 14.37
N TRP A 47 -1.38 -10.74 13.86
CA TRP A 47 -0.96 -9.58 14.64
C TRP A 47 -1.87 -8.41 14.31
N GLU A 48 -2.51 -7.87 15.33
CA GLU A 48 -3.41 -6.73 15.17
C GLU A 48 -2.64 -5.48 14.74
N GLY A 49 -3.21 -4.71 13.79
CA GLY A 49 -2.61 -3.51 13.26
C GLY A 49 -1.55 -3.73 12.18
N PHE A 50 -1.29 -4.98 11.78
CA PHE A 50 -0.32 -5.29 10.73
C PHE A 50 -0.99 -5.75 9.45
N PHE A 51 -0.38 -5.38 8.32
CA PHE A 51 -0.76 -5.86 6.99
C PHE A 51 0.45 -5.77 6.06
N PHE A 52 0.40 -6.46 4.92
CA PHE A 52 1.46 -6.38 3.94
C PHE A 52 1.08 -5.47 2.77
N GLY A 53 -0.06 -5.68 2.17
CA GLY A 53 -0.54 -4.95 1.00
C GLY A 53 -1.17 -5.89 0.00
N PHE A 54 -0.85 -5.72 -1.29
CA PHE A 54 -1.49 -6.45 -2.37
C PHE A 54 -0.77 -7.79 -2.65
N HIS A 55 -1.49 -8.74 -3.21
CA HIS A 55 -1.05 -10.13 -3.42
C HIS A 55 -0.08 -10.33 -4.60
N ASP A 56 0.27 -9.27 -5.32
CA ASP A 56 1.13 -9.31 -6.51
C ASP A 56 2.63 -9.43 -6.20
N VAL A 57 3.03 -9.24 -4.95
CA VAL A 57 4.41 -9.40 -4.47
C VAL A 57 4.45 -10.30 -3.23
N THR A 58 5.58 -10.97 -3.03
CA THR A 58 5.77 -11.82 -1.84
C THR A 58 6.35 -11.03 -0.68
N PRO A 59 5.80 -11.19 0.55
CA PRO A 59 6.40 -10.61 1.75
C PRO A 59 7.59 -11.42 2.29
N PHE A 60 7.76 -12.67 1.88
CA PHE A 60 8.80 -13.55 2.39
C PHE A 60 10.16 -13.19 1.82
N SER A 61 11.18 -13.19 2.69
CA SER A 61 12.58 -13.09 2.26
C SER A 61 13.00 -14.32 1.45
N PHE A 62 14.06 -14.18 0.67
CA PHE A 62 14.57 -15.26 -0.20
C PHE A 62 14.99 -16.52 0.56
N ASP A 63 15.34 -16.39 1.84
CA ASP A 63 15.72 -17.49 2.74
C ASP A 63 14.58 -17.88 3.71
N GLU A 64 13.40 -17.29 3.53
CA GLU A 64 12.19 -17.54 4.35
C GLU A 64 12.40 -17.29 5.86
N THR A 65 13.39 -16.48 6.22
CA THR A 65 13.67 -16.14 7.63
C THR A 65 13.00 -14.85 8.09
N LYS A 66 12.46 -14.04 7.15
CA LYS A 66 11.80 -12.76 7.43
C LYS A 66 10.52 -12.59 6.64
N LEU A 67 9.58 -11.87 7.25
CA LEU A 67 8.29 -11.52 6.66
C LEU A 67 8.12 -10.00 6.70
N LEU A 68 8.10 -9.34 5.55
CA LEU A 68 7.82 -7.90 5.46
C LEU A 68 6.42 -7.59 5.96
N ALA A 69 6.29 -6.51 6.69
CA ALA A 69 5.00 -6.02 7.17
C ALA A 69 4.97 -4.50 7.33
N ASN A 70 3.78 -3.97 7.19
CA ASN A 70 3.43 -2.59 7.53
C ASN A 70 2.66 -2.59 8.84
N GLN A 71 3.00 -1.70 9.78
CA GLN A 71 2.23 -1.48 10.99
C GLN A 71 1.41 -0.20 10.88
N ASN A 72 0.09 -0.35 10.87
CA ASN A 72 -0.85 0.76 10.90
C ASN A 72 -1.32 1.03 12.34
N ARG A 73 -1.24 2.30 12.74
CA ARG A 73 -1.75 2.81 14.03
C ARG A 73 -2.88 3.82 13.84
N LEU A 74 -3.32 4.01 12.59
CA LEU A 74 -4.34 4.96 12.25
C LEU A 74 -5.74 4.33 12.43
N ASP A 75 -6.68 5.09 12.97
CA ASP A 75 -8.09 4.72 12.95
C ASP A 75 -8.57 4.52 11.50
N LEU A 76 -9.61 3.69 11.31
CA LEU A 76 -10.11 3.33 9.99
C LEU A 76 -10.67 4.54 9.23
N ARG A 77 -9.80 5.24 8.51
CA ARG A 77 -10.09 6.33 7.59
C ARG A 77 -9.05 6.33 6.45
N MET A 78 -9.34 7.08 5.39
CA MET A 78 -8.32 7.27 4.33
C MET A 78 -7.09 8.00 4.89
N PRO A 79 -5.87 7.54 4.57
CA PRO A 79 -4.65 8.20 5.01
C PRO A 79 -4.48 9.58 4.37
N LEU A 80 -3.87 10.48 5.12
CA LEU A 80 -3.45 11.81 4.68
C LEU A 80 -1.92 11.82 4.48
N PRO A 81 -1.35 12.82 3.78
CA PRO A 81 0.10 12.95 3.62
C PRO A 81 0.90 13.01 4.93
N SER A 82 0.26 13.40 6.04
CA SER A 82 0.88 13.46 7.38
C SER A 82 0.83 12.13 8.15
N ASP A 83 0.08 11.14 7.66
CA ASP A 83 -0.11 9.88 8.36
C ASP A 83 1.02 8.91 8.01
N GLY A 84 1.85 8.61 8.99
CA GLY A 84 2.94 7.65 8.85
C GLY A 84 2.46 6.22 8.95
N LEU A 85 3.05 5.35 8.13
CA LEU A 85 2.93 3.90 8.19
C LEU A 85 4.29 3.33 8.56
N ASP A 86 4.40 2.63 9.68
CA ASP A 86 5.67 1.99 10.05
C ASP A 86 5.93 0.80 9.11
N VAL A 87 7.14 0.74 8.55
CA VAL A 87 7.60 -0.33 7.67
C VAL A 87 8.69 -1.14 8.34
N GLY A 88 8.67 -2.45 8.12
CA GLY A 88 9.64 -3.34 8.72
C GLY A 88 9.39 -4.80 8.38
N TYR A 89 9.86 -5.68 9.23
CA TYR A 89 9.73 -7.11 9.05
C TYR A 89 9.58 -7.83 10.38
N PHE A 90 9.00 -9.01 10.33
CA PHE A 90 9.01 -10.00 11.40
C PHE A 90 10.10 -11.02 11.14
N ASP A 91 10.76 -11.50 12.19
CA ASP A 91 11.54 -12.71 12.12
C ASP A 91 10.62 -13.93 12.03
N LEU A 92 11.02 -14.92 11.22
CA LEU A 92 10.36 -16.20 11.06
C LEU A 92 11.26 -17.31 11.59
N GLU A 93 10.77 -18.04 12.60
CA GLU A 93 11.44 -19.21 13.13
C GLU A 93 10.53 -20.42 13.04
N GLN A 94 10.93 -21.43 12.27
CA GLN A 94 10.16 -22.66 12.05
C GLN A 94 8.70 -22.42 11.67
N GLY A 95 8.45 -21.40 10.81
CA GLY A 95 7.11 -21.02 10.38
C GLY A 95 6.30 -20.19 11.40
N SER A 96 6.90 -19.82 12.53
CA SER A 96 6.30 -18.93 13.52
C SER A 96 6.80 -17.51 13.37
N ILE A 97 5.87 -16.55 13.39
CA ILE A 97 6.16 -15.12 13.40
C ILE A 97 6.62 -14.74 14.80
N LYS A 98 7.74 -14.02 14.89
CA LYS A 98 8.36 -13.55 16.13
C LYS A 98 8.24 -12.03 16.26
N ASP A 99 9.32 -11.37 16.67
CA ASP A 99 9.35 -9.95 16.94
C ASP A 99 9.30 -9.11 15.66
N PHE A 100 8.62 -7.98 15.72
CA PHE A 100 8.60 -6.99 14.65
C PHE A 100 9.77 -6.02 14.79
N HIS A 101 10.56 -5.92 13.73
CA HIS A 101 11.64 -4.97 13.59
C HIS A 101 11.20 -3.81 12.71
N ARG A 102 10.88 -2.68 13.34
CA ARG A 102 10.58 -1.45 12.62
C ARG A 102 11.86 -0.88 12.01
N VAL A 103 11.86 -0.62 10.71
CA VAL A 103 12.99 -0.07 9.97
C VAL A 103 12.83 1.42 9.72
N ASP A 104 11.66 1.87 9.25
CA ASP A 104 11.39 3.27 8.93
C ASP A 104 9.90 3.57 9.03
N THR A 105 9.52 4.80 8.66
CA THR A 105 8.13 5.22 8.47
C THR A 105 7.92 5.75 7.06
N SER A 106 6.93 5.20 6.36
CA SER A 106 6.48 5.69 5.07
C SER A 106 5.37 6.73 5.22
N TYR A 107 5.40 7.77 4.41
CA TYR A 107 4.32 8.76 4.28
C TYR A 107 3.57 8.64 2.94
N ALA A 108 3.90 7.64 2.10
CA ALA A 108 3.24 7.36 0.84
C ALA A 108 2.68 5.93 0.85
N TRP A 109 1.43 5.77 1.27
CA TRP A 109 0.80 4.47 1.44
C TRP A 109 -0.72 4.51 1.28
N ASN A 110 -1.31 3.36 1.07
CA ASN A 110 -2.74 3.13 1.10
C ASN A 110 -3.07 1.73 1.65
N TYR A 111 -4.33 1.44 1.96
CA TYR A 111 -4.72 0.15 2.53
C TYR A 111 -4.64 -1.03 1.56
N HIS A 112 -4.70 -0.79 0.25
CA HIS A 112 -4.69 -1.86 -0.74
C HIS A 112 -3.27 -2.37 -1.03
N LYS A 113 -2.35 -1.43 -1.29
CA LYS A 113 -0.99 -1.76 -1.74
C LYS A 113 0.10 -1.50 -0.68
N GLY A 114 -0.28 -0.99 0.51
CA GLY A 114 0.68 -0.48 1.46
C GLY A 114 1.51 0.65 0.85
N CYS A 115 2.78 0.70 1.20
CA CYS A 115 3.78 1.57 0.59
C CYS A 115 4.60 0.87 -0.50
N ARG A 116 4.08 -0.19 -1.13
CA ARG A 116 4.81 -1.04 -2.10
C ARG A 116 6.09 -1.64 -1.52
N LEU A 117 6.03 -2.05 -0.27
CA LEU A 117 7.13 -2.69 0.44
C LEU A 117 7.47 -4.04 -0.22
N GLN A 118 8.72 -4.22 -0.66
CA GLN A 118 9.19 -5.39 -1.41
C GLN A 118 10.63 -5.72 -1.04
N TRP A 119 10.99 -7.01 -1.08
CA TRP A 119 12.38 -7.43 -1.06
C TRP A 119 13.04 -7.09 -2.41
N LEU A 120 14.21 -6.48 -2.37
CA LEU A 120 15.07 -6.27 -3.52
C LEU A 120 16.07 -7.41 -3.66
N ASP A 121 16.65 -7.82 -2.53
CA ASP A 121 17.51 -9.00 -2.41
C ASP A 121 17.48 -9.54 -0.96
N LYS A 122 18.46 -10.37 -0.60
CA LYS A 122 18.53 -10.99 0.74
C LYS A 122 18.55 -9.99 1.90
N ASN A 123 19.16 -8.82 1.71
CA ASN A 123 19.40 -7.84 2.78
C ASN A 123 18.70 -6.50 2.53
N ARG A 124 18.24 -6.24 1.29
CA ARG A 124 17.68 -4.95 0.95
C ARG A 124 16.19 -5.04 0.67
N MET A 125 15.48 -4.09 1.21
CA MET A 125 14.07 -3.87 0.91
C MET A 125 13.86 -2.49 0.28
N ILE A 126 12.83 -2.35 -0.54
CA ILE A 126 12.43 -1.09 -1.18
C ILE A 126 10.97 -0.79 -0.85
N TYR A 127 10.66 0.48 -0.65
CA TYR A 127 9.31 0.96 -0.37
C TYR A 127 9.16 2.42 -0.79
N ASN A 128 7.93 2.83 -1.07
CA ASN A 128 7.61 4.22 -1.37
C ASN A 128 7.45 5.03 -0.09
N THR A 129 7.83 6.30 -0.15
CA THR A 129 7.58 7.30 0.89
C THR A 129 7.46 8.69 0.27
N ALA A 130 7.31 9.72 1.09
CA ALA A 130 7.38 11.10 0.65
C ALA A 130 8.45 11.86 1.42
N ILE A 131 9.24 12.67 0.71
CA ILE A 131 10.23 13.59 1.27
C ILE A 131 9.91 14.98 0.73
N ALA A 132 9.70 15.96 1.60
CA ALA A 132 9.33 17.34 1.25
C ALA A 132 8.15 17.40 0.25
N ASN A 133 7.11 16.62 0.48
CA ASN A 133 5.91 16.46 -0.38
C ASN A 133 6.17 15.88 -1.78
N ARG A 134 7.35 15.31 -2.04
CA ARG A 134 7.65 14.58 -3.28
C ARG A 134 7.60 13.10 -3.00
N LEU A 135 6.93 12.36 -3.88
CA LEU A 135 6.93 10.89 -3.84
C LEU A 135 8.29 10.36 -4.31
N VAL A 136 8.87 9.52 -3.50
CA VAL A 136 10.17 8.87 -3.73
C VAL A 136 10.08 7.42 -3.27
N SER A 137 11.10 6.63 -3.58
CA SER A 137 11.29 5.33 -2.96
C SER A 137 12.58 5.32 -2.15
N LYS A 138 12.64 4.48 -1.13
CA LYS A 138 13.86 4.20 -0.37
C LYS A 138 14.25 2.74 -0.53
N ILE A 139 15.51 2.49 -0.85
CA ILE A 139 16.16 1.18 -0.71
C ILE A 139 16.87 1.20 0.63
N HIS A 140 16.49 0.30 1.53
CA HIS A 140 17.08 0.18 2.87
C HIS A 140 17.88 -1.11 2.95
N ASP A 141 19.15 -1.01 3.33
CA ASP A 141 20.03 -2.15 3.58
C ASP A 141 20.00 -2.51 5.07
N LEU A 142 19.44 -3.68 5.38
CA LEU A 142 19.29 -4.15 6.75
C LEU A 142 20.62 -4.57 7.39
N SER A 143 21.66 -4.82 6.59
CA SER A 143 22.98 -5.22 7.10
C SER A 143 23.82 -4.03 7.56
N THR A 144 23.67 -2.88 6.91
CA THR A 144 24.40 -1.65 7.24
C THR A 144 23.56 -0.62 7.99
N GLY A 145 22.23 -0.68 7.84
CA GLY A 145 21.29 0.34 8.32
C GLY A 145 21.26 1.60 7.43
N GLU A 146 21.98 1.60 6.31
CA GLU A 146 21.99 2.71 5.36
C GLU A 146 20.80 2.64 4.41
N TYR A 147 20.45 3.77 3.81
CA TYR A 147 19.42 3.82 2.79
C TYR A 147 19.82 4.71 1.60
N GLN A 148 19.28 4.37 0.44
CA GLN A 148 19.37 5.13 -0.80
C GLN A 148 17.99 5.65 -1.19
N VAL A 149 17.92 6.86 -1.76
CA VAL A 149 16.68 7.45 -2.26
C VAL A 149 16.64 7.34 -3.78
N ILE A 150 15.52 6.86 -4.31
CA ILE A 150 15.17 6.85 -5.73
C ILE A 150 14.13 7.94 -5.95
N ASP A 151 14.37 8.84 -6.90
CA ASP A 151 13.59 10.07 -7.12
C ASP A 151 12.24 9.83 -7.84
N CYS A 152 11.62 8.70 -7.59
CA CYS A 152 10.27 8.38 -8.03
C CYS A 152 9.66 7.28 -7.15
N PRO A 153 8.32 7.18 -7.05
CA PRO A 153 7.67 6.01 -6.46
C PRO A 153 7.84 4.80 -7.38
N ILE A 154 7.93 3.59 -6.84
CA ILE A 154 7.99 2.34 -7.61
C ILE A 154 6.71 1.53 -7.46
N ASP A 155 6.42 0.65 -8.42
CA ASP A 155 5.32 -0.30 -8.32
C ASP A 155 5.81 -1.73 -8.12
N ALA A 156 6.61 -2.26 -9.04
CA ALA A 156 7.18 -3.59 -8.93
C ALA A 156 8.67 -3.57 -9.24
N VAL A 157 9.40 -4.47 -8.62
CA VAL A 157 10.84 -4.63 -8.84
C VAL A 157 11.14 -5.94 -9.57
N TYR A 158 12.19 -5.91 -10.36
CA TYR A 158 12.81 -7.08 -10.95
C TYR A 158 14.32 -7.04 -10.71
N GLN A 159 14.87 -8.14 -10.22
CA GLN A 159 16.30 -8.26 -9.99
C GLN A 159 16.82 -9.59 -10.50
N ASP A 160 17.93 -9.52 -11.23
CA ASP A 160 18.77 -10.66 -11.58
C ASP A 160 20.25 -10.32 -11.33
N GLU A 161 21.17 -11.18 -11.74
CA GLU A 161 22.62 -10.97 -11.54
C GLU A 161 23.15 -9.71 -12.24
N GLN A 162 22.53 -9.30 -13.34
CA GLN A 162 22.99 -8.19 -14.19
C GLN A 162 22.18 -6.93 -14.00
N ARG A 163 20.87 -7.04 -13.71
CA ARG A 163 19.92 -5.94 -13.73
C ARG A 163 19.19 -5.79 -12.40
N SER A 164 18.89 -4.55 -12.05
CA SER A 164 18.02 -4.19 -10.93
C SER A 164 17.07 -3.10 -11.42
N LEU A 165 15.86 -3.48 -11.78
CA LEU A 165 14.90 -2.63 -12.46
C LEU A 165 13.64 -2.47 -11.62
N ALA A 166 12.97 -1.33 -11.78
CA ALA A 166 11.63 -1.12 -11.23
C ALA A 166 10.70 -0.49 -12.26
N SER A 167 9.44 -0.82 -12.17
CA SER A 167 8.40 -0.06 -12.87
C SER A 167 7.90 1.07 -11.98
N SER A 168 7.55 2.20 -12.60
CA SER A 168 7.00 3.37 -11.95
C SER A 168 5.86 3.97 -12.77
N PHE A 169 4.93 4.62 -12.10
CA PHE A 169 3.87 5.44 -12.69
C PHE A 169 3.37 6.46 -11.67
N SER A 170 2.54 7.42 -12.10
CA SER A 170 2.02 8.44 -11.18
C SER A 170 0.97 7.87 -10.23
N TYR A 171 1.33 7.71 -8.98
CA TYR A 171 0.44 7.31 -7.89
C TYR A 171 -0.57 8.41 -7.53
N GLU A 172 -0.24 9.68 -7.76
CA GLU A 172 -1.13 10.82 -7.57
C GLU A 172 -2.29 10.78 -8.56
N ARG A 173 -2.00 10.45 -9.83
CA ARG A 173 -3.04 10.27 -10.86
C ARG A 173 -3.89 9.04 -10.59
N LEU A 174 -3.29 7.96 -10.12
CA LEU A 174 -4.01 6.76 -9.73
C LEU A 174 -4.99 7.08 -8.59
N GLU A 175 -4.56 7.83 -7.57
CA GLU A 175 -5.43 8.24 -6.47
C GLU A 175 -6.62 9.07 -6.95
N ARG A 176 -6.41 9.98 -7.90
CA ARG A 176 -7.48 10.77 -8.49
C ARG A 176 -8.51 9.93 -9.24
N CYS A 177 -8.04 8.96 -10.02
CA CYS A 177 -8.91 8.10 -10.85
C CYS A 177 -9.54 6.95 -10.07
N MET A 178 -8.82 6.43 -9.09
CA MET A 178 -9.20 5.29 -8.23
C MET A 178 -8.81 5.59 -6.77
N PRO A 179 -9.61 6.40 -6.04
CA PRO A 179 -9.31 6.75 -4.66
C PRO A 179 -9.08 5.52 -3.78
N GLY A 180 -7.97 5.54 -3.03
CA GLY A 180 -7.53 4.44 -2.18
C GLY A 180 -6.54 3.47 -2.82
N TYR A 181 -6.21 3.62 -4.10
CA TYR A 181 -5.20 2.81 -4.80
C TYR A 181 -3.89 3.57 -5.06
N GLY A 182 -3.94 4.89 -5.07
CA GLY A 182 -2.78 5.76 -5.20
C GLY A 182 -2.36 6.38 -3.86
N TYR A 183 -1.69 7.52 -3.95
CA TYR A 183 -1.26 8.29 -2.78
C TYR A 183 -1.81 9.71 -2.85
N PRO A 184 -2.28 10.31 -1.72
CA PRO A 184 -2.99 11.58 -1.71
C PRO A 184 -2.05 12.79 -1.85
N TYR A 185 -1.15 12.77 -2.83
CA TYR A 185 -0.22 13.84 -3.14
C TYR A 185 -0.60 14.58 -4.42
N ARG A 186 -0.02 15.78 -4.60
CA ARG A 186 -0.17 16.57 -5.82
C ARG A 186 1.15 16.63 -6.58
N ASP A 187 1.12 16.43 -7.86
CA ASP A 187 2.28 16.35 -8.76
C ASP A 187 2.63 17.68 -9.48
N GLY A 188 2.33 18.80 -8.85
CA GLY A 188 2.69 20.11 -9.42
C GLY A 188 1.86 20.59 -10.61
N GLY A 189 0.63 20.04 -10.78
CA GLY A 189 -0.31 20.48 -11.82
C GLY A 189 -0.54 19.49 -12.96
N LYS A 190 0.26 18.45 -13.07
CA LYS A 190 0.06 17.36 -14.07
C LYS A 190 -1.26 16.60 -13.88
N LEU A 191 -1.84 16.66 -12.69
CA LEU A 191 -3.13 16.04 -12.39
C LEU A 191 -4.29 16.62 -13.19
N ASP A 192 -4.19 17.88 -13.63
CA ASP A 192 -5.26 18.55 -14.35
C ASP A 192 -5.24 18.28 -15.86
N ASP A 193 -4.12 17.77 -16.38
CA ASP A 193 -4.02 17.32 -17.77
C ASP A 193 -4.62 15.90 -17.93
N PRO A 194 -5.62 15.70 -18.80
CA PRO A 194 -6.22 14.37 -19.01
C PRO A 194 -5.22 13.35 -19.56
N ALA A 195 -4.21 13.77 -20.33
CA ALA A 195 -3.21 12.89 -20.95
C ALA A 195 -1.85 13.57 -21.05
N PRO A 196 -1.16 13.83 -19.94
CA PRO A 196 0.14 14.48 -19.96
C PRO A 196 1.18 13.63 -20.71
N LYS A 197 1.99 14.27 -21.54
CA LYS A 197 2.98 13.59 -22.40
C LYS A 197 4.14 13.00 -21.61
N ASP A 198 4.39 13.50 -20.41
CA ASP A 198 5.48 13.13 -19.52
C ASP A 198 5.02 12.26 -18.33
N SER A 199 3.82 11.69 -18.41
CA SER A 199 3.28 10.77 -17.41
C SER A 199 2.84 9.47 -18.07
N GLY A 200 3.25 8.35 -17.51
CA GLY A 200 2.93 7.02 -18.02
C GLY A 200 3.70 5.95 -17.26
N LEU A 201 3.86 4.80 -17.88
CA LEU A 201 4.71 3.73 -17.36
C LEU A 201 6.18 4.12 -17.59
N VAL A 202 6.96 4.07 -16.52
CA VAL A 202 8.40 4.36 -16.53
C VAL A 202 9.16 3.11 -16.08
N LEU A 203 10.26 2.82 -16.74
CA LEU A 203 11.25 1.82 -16.30
C LEU A 203 12.41 2.57 -15.63
N VAL A 204 12.73 2.15 -14.42
CA VAL A 204 13.78 2.75 -13.58
C VAL A 204 14.90 1.74 -13.40
N ASP A 205 16.15 2.11 -13.72
CA ASP A 205 17.31 1.35 -13.34
C ASP A 205 17.74 1.72 -11.92
N LEU A 206 17.68 0.76 -11.01
CA LEU A 206 17.97 0.99 -9.60
C LEU A 206 19.48 1.00 -9.30
N LYS A 207 20.34 0.55 -10.25
CA LYS A 207 21.80 0.58 -10.11
C LYS A 207 22.38 1.93 -10.53
N GLU A 208 21.81 2.56 -11.55
CA GLU A 208 22.32 3.84 -12.09
C GLU A 208 21.87 5.07 -11.29
N ASN A 209 20.84 4.94 -10.45
CA ASN A 209 20.39 6.01 -9.55
C ASN A 209 21.23 6.17 -8.28
N THR A 210 22.47 5.71 -8.28
CA THR A 210 23.43 5.95 -7.21
C THR A 210 24.14 7.29 -7.48
N SER A 211 23.57 8.36 -7.01
CA SER A 211 24.26 9.66 -6.90
C SER A 211 24.57 9.97 -5.45
#